data_8a66cd0d4601e7fc3af22e2ecd83d31c
#
_entry.id   8a66cd0d4601e7fc3af22e2ecd83d31c
#
_cell.length_a   1.000
_cell.length_b   1.000
_cell.length_c   1.000
_cell.angle_alpha   90.00
_cell.angle_beta   90.00
_cell.angle_gamma   90.00
#
_symmetry.space_group_name_H-M   'P 1'
#
loop_
_entity.id
_entity.type
_entity.pdbx_description
1 polymer ?
#
loop_
_entity_poly.entity_id
_entity_poly.type
_entity_poly.pdbx_seq_one_letter_code
_entity_poly.pdbx_strand_id
1 'polypeptide(L)'
;MEIAQFKSIKQNFVRELKAANAGKKTSLPFIVHKLSSAPIVEDGEDFEALVIGGSIFKRAICKKTIDKISIIKKERELPLTFKTEKEFLEFIDGELSKDVNILSLNFAYPIKPVFENGKLDGILLAVTKEGGFDGLVGKKVGKEIEGYIFRKRKKKISVSIANDTICLLLSGLTRYRWSELAAGIVGTGLNLAIFLDKEGLVNLESASFDKFPQSKEGKIIDQQSVKPGRALFEKETAGAYLYKHFSL
;
A
#
# COMPACT_ATOMS: atom_id res chain seq x y z
N MET A 1 14.60 -9.31 24.64
CA MET A 1 13.35 -8.66 25.13
C MET A 1 12.63 -9.59 26.07
N GLU A 2 12.28 -9.15 27.25
CA GLU A 2 11.54 -9.94 28.24
C GLU A 2 10.06 -10.08 27.84
N ILE A 3 9.43 -11.20 28.23
CA ILE A 3 8.01 -11.47 27.93
C ILE A 3 7.08 -10.35 28.46
N ALA A 4 7.40 -9.81 29.64
CA ALA A 4 6.65 -8.70 30.22
C ALA A 4 6.69 -7.43 29.36
N GLN A 5 7.85 -7.10 28.81
CA GLN A 5 8.04 -5.98 27.91
C GLN A 5 7.23 -6.16 26.60
N PHE A 6 7.26 -7.36 26.01
CA PHE A 6 6.46 -7.66 24.84
C PHE A 6 4.96 -7.51 25.10
N LYS A 7 4.45 -8.01 26.24
CA LYS A 7 3.06 -7.84 26.64
C LYS A 7 2.68 -6.36 26.78
N SER A 8 3.55 -5.54 27.36
CA SER A 8 3.33 -4.10 27.49
C SER A 8 3.25 -3.39 26.13
N ILE A 9 4.17 -3.69 25.20
CA ILE A 9 4.15 -3.15 23.82
C ILE A 9 2.83 -3.51 23.13
N LYS A 10 2.43 -4.79 23.18
CA LYS A 10 1.15 -5.26 22.62
C LYS A 10 -0.04 -4.49 23.20
N GLN A 11 -0.09 -4.32 24.52
CA GLN A 11 -1.18 -3.60 25.17
C GLN A 11 -1.25 -2.13 24.75
N ASN A 12 -0.09 -1.47 24.65
CA ASN A 12 0.00 -0.10 24.18
C ASN A 12 -0.44 0.04 22.72
N PHE A 13 -0.03 -0.89 21.85
CA PHE A 13 -0.46 -0.90 20.46
C PHE A 13 -1.98 -1.07 20.32
N VAL A 14 -2.58 -2.01 21.06
CA VAL A 14 -4.04 -2.21 21.08
C VAL A 14 -4.76 -0.97 21.63
N ARG A 15 -4.19 -0.28 22.63
CA ARG A 15 -4.74 0.97 23.16
C ARG A 15 -4.74 2.10 22.12
N GLU A 16 -3.64 2.25 21.38
CA GLU A 16 -3.52 3.20 20.27
C GLU A 16 -4.56 2.89 19.17
N LEU A 17 -4.71 1.62 18.78
CA LEU A 17 -5.71 1.21 17.80
C LEU A 17 -7.13 1.58 18.23
N LYS A 18 -7.52 1.26 19.47
CA LYS A 18 -8.84 1.60 20.00
C LYS A 18 -9.06 3.11 20.08
N ALA A 19 -8.04 3.86 20.47
CA ALA A 19 -8.11 5.32 20.54
C ALA A 19 -8.23 5.95 19.15
N ALA A 20 -7.46 5.48 18.17
CA ALA A 20 -7.53 5.95 16.79
C ALA A 20 -8.91 5.64 16.16
N ASN A 21 -9.43 4.45 16.37
CA ASN A 21 -10.77 4.07 15.89
C ASN A 21 -11.89 4.91 16.55
N ALA A 22 -11.66 5.42 17.75
CA ALA A 22 -12.55 6.38 18.42
C ALA A 22 -12.28 7.85 18.02
N GLY A 23 -11.51 8.11 16.97
CA GLY A 23 -11.20 9.45 16.46
C GLY A 23 -10.23 10.27 17.31
N LYS A 24 -9.53 9.64 18.27
CA LYS A 24 -8.52 10.33 19.10
C LYS A 24 -7.19 10.40 18.36
N LYS A 25 -6.43 11.46 18.62
CA LYS A 25 -5.06 11.59 18.11
C LYS A 25 -4.15 10.54 18.75
N THR A 26 -3.46 9.76 17.92
CA THR A 26 -2.52 8.69 18.32
C THR A 26 -1.22 8.81 17.52
N SER A 27 -0.27 7.94 17.81
CA SER A 27 0.96 7.83 17.00
C SER A 27 0.71 7.15 15.66
N LEU A 28 -0.35 6.33 15.57
CA LEU A 28 -0.77 5.67 14.33
C LEU A 28 -1.57 6.64 13.45
N PRO A 29 -1.19 6.89 12.20
CA PRO A 29 -1.97 7.70 11.24
C PRO A 29 -3.37 7.17 10.98
N PHE A 30 -3.59 5.84 11.05
CA PHE A 30 -4.88 5.18 10.99
C PHE A 30 -5.73 5.62 9.78
N ILE A 31 -5.23 5.34 8.57
CA ILE A 31 -5.81 5.83 7.32
C ILE A 31 -6.94 4.90 6.89
N VAL A 32 -8.17 5.37 7.03
CA VAL A 32 -9.38 4.60 6.69
C VAL A 32 -9.63 4.61 5.19
N HIS A 33 -9.93 3.42 4.65
CA HIS A 33 -10.36 3.19 3.27
C HIS A 33 -11.79 2.63 3.28
N LYS A 34 -12.57 3.02 2.28
CA LYS A 34 -13.88 2.43 2.02
C LYS A 34 -13.79 1.45 0.86
N LEU A 35 -14.55 0.39 0.91
CA LEU A 35 -14.70 -0.56 -0.19
C LEU A 35 -16.06 -0.42 -0.84
N SER A 36 -16.14 -0.81 -2.10
CA SER A 36 -17.42 -1.04 -2.76
C SER A 36 -18.05 -2.34 -2.26
N SER A 37 -19.35 -2.33 -2.07
CA SER A 37 -20.13 -3.56 -1.81
C SER A 37 -20.23 -4.46 -3.04
N ALA A 38 -20.00 -3.90 -4.23
CA ALA A 38 -19.97 -4.62 -5.48
C ALA A 38 -18.56 -4.64 -6.09
N PRO A 39 -18.11 -5.75 -6.66
CA PRO A 39 -16.84 -5.82 -7.37
C PRO A 39 -16.90 -5.00 -8.66
N ILE A 40 -15.77 -4.37 -9.04
CA ILE A 40 -15.63 -3.64 -10.30
C ILE A 40 -15.47 -4.63 -11.47
N VAL A 41 -14.83 -5.77 -11.21
CA VAL A 41 -14.58 -6.82 -12.19
C VAL A 41 -15.78 -7.76 -12.19
N GLU A 42 -16.42 -7.93 -13.34
CA GLU A 42 -17.53 -8.86 -13.50
C GLU A 42 -17.04 -10.31 -13.57
N ASP A 43 -17.98 -11.25 -13.41
CA ASP A 43 -17.66 -12.66 -13.52
C ASP A 43 -17.32 -13.05 -14.96
N GLY A 44 -16.23 -13.78 -15.15
CA GLY A 44 -15.70 -14.10 -16.48
C GLY A 44 -14.81 -13.02 -17.09
N GLU A 45 -14.70 -11.84 -16.47
CA GLU A 45 -13.91 -10.72 -16.97
C GLU A 45 -12.44 -10.84 -16.61
N ASP A 46 -11.59 -10.45 -17.56
CA ASP A 46 -10.15 -10.35 -17.38
C ASP A 46 -9.79 -8.95 -16.88
N PHE A 47 -8.83 -8.86 -15.97
CA PHE A 47 -8.27 -7.60 -15.49
C PHE A 47 -6.75 -7.69 -15.38
N GLU A 48 -6.10 -6.56 -15.45
CA GLU A 48 -4.66 -6.46 -15.28
C GLU A 48 -4.32 -5.98 -13.88
N ALA A 49 -3.34 -6.64 -13.28
CA ALA A 49 -2.78 -6.27 -11.99
C ALA A 49 -1.32 -5.84 -12.16
N LEU A 50 -1.01 -4.62 -11.74
CA LEU A 50 0.35 -4.11 -11.68
C LEU A 50 0.77 -3.86 -10.24
N VAL A 51 2.03 -4.14 -9.93
CA VAL A 51 2.69 -3.79 -8.67
C VAL A 51 3.85 -2.87 -9.01
N ILE A 52 3.76 -1.63 -8.53
CA ILE A 52 4.84 -0.64 -8.65
C ILE A 52 5.33 -0.30 -7.25
N GLY A 53 6.46 -0.87 -6.91
CA GLY A 53 7.16 -0.64 -5.65
C GLY A 53 8.56 -0.08 -5.87
N GLY A 54 9.20 0.38 -4.81
CA GLY A 54 10.57 0.89 -4.92
C GLY A 54 11.64 -0.15 -5.19
N SER A 55 11.31 -1.44 -5.09
CA SER A 55 12.28 -2.53 -5.26
C SER A 55 11.83 -3.58 -6.25
N ILE A 56 10.62 -3.45 -6.81
CA ILE A 56 10.06 -4.49 -7.67
C ILE A 56 8.93 -3.95 -8.54
N PHE A 57 8.91 -4.38 -9.79
CA PHE A 57 7.77 -4.33 -10.69
C PHE A 57 7.22 -5.74 -10.92
N LYS A 58 5.91 -5.89 -10.91
CA LYS A 58 5.23 -7.12 -11.30
C LYS A 58 4.00 -6.79 -12.11
N ARG A 59 3.70 -7.67 -13.06
CA ARG A 59 2.53 -7.61 -13.91
C ARG A 59 1.85 -8.96 -13.95
N ALA A 60 0.52 -8.98 -13.94
CA ALA A 60 -0.25 -10.18 -14.17
C ALA A 60 -1.56 -9.86 -14.89
N ILE A 61 -1.97 -10.72 -15.81
CA ILE A 61 -3.34 -10.76 -16.32
C ILE A 61 -4.08 -11.81 -15.49
N CYS A 62 -5.19 -11.38 -14.91
CA CYS A 62 -6.01 -12.18 -14.01
C CYS A 62 -7.41 -12.31 -14.59
N LYS A 63 -8.07 -13.44 -14.32
CA LYS A 63 -9.47 -13.69 -14.62
C LYS A 63 -10.25 -13.88 -13.34
N LYS A 64 -11.34 -13.15 -13.17
CA LYS A 64 -12.29 -13.36 -12.09
C LYS A 64 -13.33 -14.40 -12.55
N THR A 65 -13.60 -15.35 -11.68
CA THR A 65 -14.76 -16.25 -11.75
C THR A 65 -15.53 -16.19 -10.43
N ILE A 66 -16.73 -16.75 -10.38
CA ILE A 66 -17.61 -16.72 -9.20
C ILE A 66 -16.82 -17.01 -7.91
N ASP A 67 -15.98 -18.04 -7.92
CA ASP A 67 -15.35 -18.58 -6.71
C ASP A 67 -13.86 -18.21 -6.57
N LYS A 68 -13.22 -17.64 -7.60
CA LYS A 68 -11.76 -17.42 -7.56
C LYS A 68 -11.27 -16.36 -8.54
N ILE A 69 -10.05 -15.89 -8.24
CA ILE A 69 -9.22 -15.12 -9.17
C ILE A 69 -8.07 -16.04 -9.62
N SER A 70 -7.93 -16.23 -10.92
CA SER A 70 -6.88 -17.02 -11.54
C SER A 70 -5.89 -16.11 -12.26
N ILE A 71 -4.59 -16.40 -12.12
CA ILE A 71 -3.54 -15.70 -12.87
C ILE A 71 -3.38 -16.43 -14.21
N ILE A 72 -3.61 -15.72 -15.33
CA ILE A 72 -3.45 -16.23 -16.68
C ILE A 72 -2.00 -16.07 -17.14
N LYS A 73 -1.42 -14.88 -16.93
CA LYS A 73 -0.06 -14.55 -17.31
C LYS A 73 0.62 -13.77 -16.18
N LYS A 74 1.90 -14.04 -15.92
CA LYS A 74 2.68 -13.36 -14.90
C LYS A 74 4.04 -12.98 -15.45
N GLU A 75 4.45 -11.75 -15.21
CA GLU A 75 5.77 -11.21 -15.54
C GLU A 75 6.36 -10.54 -14.30
N ARG A 76 7.69 -10.50 -14.20
CA ARG A 76 8.43 -9.84 -13.15
C ARG A 76 9.65 -9.16 -13.75
N GLU A 77 9.84 -7.91 -13.44
CA GLU A 77 10.95 -7.10 -13.92
C GLU A 77 11.70 -6.42 -12.77
N LEU A 78 12.82 -5.78 -13.13
CA LEU A 78 13.64 -5.00 -12.22
C LEU A 78 12.88 -3.76 -11.71
N PRO A 79 13.30 -3.17 -10.58
CA PRO A 79 12.69 -1.96 -10.05
C PRO A 79 12.79 -0.81 -11.05
N LEU A 80 11.70 -0.06 -11.14
CA LEU A 80 11.56 1.09 -12.02
C LEU A 80 11.61 2.38 -11.20
N THR A 81 12.29 3.37 -11.74
CA THR A 81 12.26 4.73 -11.22
C THR A 81 11.72 5.66 -12.29
N PHE A 82 10.73 6.48 -11.92
CA PHE A 82 10.15 7.47 -12.82
C PHE A 82 10.52 8.86 -12.32
N LYS A 83 11.03 9.71 -13.18
CA LYS A 83 11.34 11.10 -12.83
C LYS A 83 10.10 11.99 -12.95
N THR A 84 9.26 11.73 -13.95
CA THR A 84 8.12 12.56 -14.28
C THR A 84 6.82 11.77 -14.37
N GLU A 85 5.69 12.47 -14.24
CA GLU A 85 4.35 11.93 -14.52
C GLU A 85 4.27 11.33 -15.93
N LYS A 86 4.88 12.00 -16.92
CA LYS A 86 4.86 11.55 -18.30
C LYS A 86 5.52 10.19 -18.46
N GLU A 87 6.72 9.99 -17.92
CA GLU A 87 7.42 8.70 -17.95
C GLU A 87 6.59 7.60 -17.32
N PHE A 88 5.97 7.88 -16.16
CA PHE A 88 5.10 6.94 -15.48
C PHE A 88 3.87 6.56 -16.34
N LEU A 89 3.18 7.55 -16.90
CA LEU A 89 1.99 7.30 -17.72
C LEU A 89 2.31 6.59 -19.04
N GLU A 90 3.43 6.90 -19.66
CA GLU A 90 3.93 6.21 -20.87
C GLU A 90 4.29 4.76 -20.57
N PHE A 91 4.92 4.51 -19.42
CA PHE A 91 5.20 3.16 -18.96
C PHE A 91 3.90 2.35 -18.73
N ILE A 92 2.93 2.90 -17.97
CA ILE A 92 1.63 2.22 -17.77
C ILE A 92 0.96 1.92 -19.10
N ASP A 93 0.99 2.86 -20.04
CA ASP A 93 0.45 2.65 -21.38
C ASP A 93 1.16 1.51 -22.12
N GLY A 94 2.49 1.44 -22.04
CA GLY A 94 3.28 0.36 -22.64
C GLY A 94 2.95 -1.03 -22.09
N GLU A 95 2.70 -1.11 -20.78
CA GLU A 95 2.39 -2.36 -20.09
C GLU A 95 0.94 -2.81 -20.25
N LEU A 96 0.00 -1.87 -20.43
CA LEU A 96 -1.43 -2.17 -20.44
C LEU A 96 -1.83 -2.97 -21.69
N SER A 97 -2.38 -4.14 -21.49
CA SER A 97 -2.90 -5.01 -22.53
C SER A 97 -4.04 -4.35 -23.32
N LYS A 98 -4.09 -4.60 -24.64
CA LYS A 98 -5.10 -3.98 -25.51
C LYS A 98 -6.52 -4.45 -25.18
N ASP A 99 -6.66 -5.68 -24.73
CA ASP A 99 -7.96 -6.35 -24.55
C ASP A 99 -8.53 -6.22 -23.12
N VAL A 100 -7.75 -5.62 -22.18
CA VAL A 100 -8.16 -5.46 -20.79
C VAL A 100 -8.63 -4.03 -20.53
N ASN A 101 -9.81 -3.89 -19.88
CA ASN A 101 -10.41 -2.59 -19.56
C ASN A 101 -10.31 -2.22 -18.09
N ILE A 102 -9.80 -3.11 -17.24
CA ILE A 102 -9.68 -2.89 -15.80
C ILE A 102 -8.24 -3.08 -15.37
N LEU A 103 -7.71 -2.08 -14.68
CA LEU A 103 -6.38 -2.09 -14.09
C LEU A 103 -6.48 -1.99 -12.57
N SER A 104 -5.92 -2.97 -11.87
CA SER A 104 -5.67 -2.92 -10.43
C SER A 104 -4.21 -2.58 -10.19
N LEU A 105 -3.94 -1.44 -9.56
CA LEU A 105 -2.60 -0.96 -9.31
C LEU A 105 -2.26 -1.00 -7.81
N ASN A 106 -1.32 -1.86 -7.45
CA ASN A 106 -0.62 -1.79 -6.18
C ASN A 106 0.48 -0.74 -6.29
N PHE A 107 0.34 0.36 -5.55
CA PHE A 107 1.22 1.51 -5.65
C PHE A 107 1.88 1.79 -4.30
N ALA A 108 3.12 1.33 -4.13
CA ALA A 108 3.86 1.38 -2.87
C ALA A 108 4.48 2.76 -2.59
N TYR A 109 3.70 3.81 -2.78
CA TYR A 109 4.03 5.20 -2.45
C TYR A 109 2.97 5.78 -1.51
N PRO A 110 3.29 6.84 -0.76
CA PRO A 110 2.33 7.49 0.12
C PRO A 110 1.17 8.11 -0.67
N ILE A 111 -0.01 7.53 -0.52
CA ILE A 111 -1.24 8.04 -1.14
C ILE A 111 -2.28 8.35 -0.08
N LYS A 112 -3.03 9.43 -0.27
CA LYS A 112 -4.28 9.69 0.43
C LYS A 112 -5.40 8.95 -0.30
N PRO A 113 -6.07 7.99 0.34
CA PRO A 113 -7.12 7.22 -0.31
C PRO A 113 -8.29 8.10 -0.71
N VAL A 114 -8.86 7.80 -1.85
CA VAL A 114 -10.09 8.40 -2.38
C VAL A 114 -11.00 7.26 -2.80
N PHE A 115 -12.28 7.36 -2.47
CA PHE A 115 -13.30 6.42 -2.92
C PHE A 115 -14.32 7.17 -3.76
N GLU A 116 -14.32 6.90 -5.07
CA GLU A 116 -15.20 7.54 -6.04
C GLU A 116 -15.69 6.52 -7.08
N ASN A 117 -16.95 6.66 -7.51
CA ASN A 117 -17.56 5.79 -8.54
C ASN A 117 -17.41 4.29 -8.25
N GLY A 118 -17.52 3.90 -6.96
CA GLY A 118 -17.44 2.51 -6.53
C GLY A 118 -16.03 1.91 -6.53
N LYS A 119 -14.96 2.70 -6.70
CA LYS A 119 -13.58 2.22 -6.74
C LYS A 119 -12.63 3.03 -5.87
N LEU A 120 -11.53 2.39 -5.51
CA LEU A 120 -10.42 3.03 -4.83
C LEU A 120 -9.54 3.80 -5.81
N ASP A 121 -9.12 4.99 -5.42
CA ASP A 121 -8.06 5.78 -6.04
C ASP A 121 -7.17 6.38 -4.93
N GLY A 122 -6.09 7.03 -5.29
CA GLY A 122 -5.18 7.66 -4.35
C GLY A 122 -4.59 8.95 -4.87
N ILE A 123 -4.57 9.98 -4.01
CA ILE A 123 -3.82 11.20 -4.28
C ILE A 123 -2.38 10.97 -3.82
N LEU A 124 -1.42 11.07 -4.73
CA LEU A 124 0.00 10.96 -4.40
C LEU A 124 0.41 12.13 -3.50
N LEU A 125 0.88 11.83 -2.29
CA LEU A 125 1.22 12.87 -1.30
C LEU A 125 2.66 13.33 -1.39
N ALA A 126 3.57 12.40 -1.62
CA ALA A 126 5.01 12.68 -1.68
C ALA A 126 5.74 11.54 -2.37
N VAL A 127 6.93 11.83 -2.83
CA VAL A 127 7.87 10.82 -3.33
C VAL A 127 8.87 10.51 -2.22
N THR A 128 9.00 9.24 -1.86
CA THR A 128 9.84 8.77 -0.75
C THR A 128 11.15 8.12 -1.19
N LYS A 129 11.35 7.96 -2.49
CA LYS A 129 12.50 7.26 -3.10
C LYS A 129 13.05 8.10 -4.24
N GLU A 130 14.11 7.66 -4.89
CA GLU A 130 14.83 8.37 -5.96
C GLU A 130 14.00 8.72 -7.21
N GLY A 131 12.74 8.33 -7.27
CA GLY A 131 11.81 8.71 -8.34
C GLY A 131 11.12 10.05 -8.04
N GLY A 132 11.07 10.95 -8.99
CA GLY A 132 10.50 12.29 -8.82
C GLY A 132 8.99 12.33 -8.97
N PHE A 133 8.40 11.59 -9.89
CA PHE A 133 7.00 11.73 -10.33
C PHE A 133 6.56 13.19 -10.49
N ASP A 134 7.48 14.03 -11.00
CA ASP A 134 7.22 15.46 -11.17
C ASP A 134 5.96 15.67 -12.01
N GLY A 135 5.02 16.43 -11.46
CA GLY A 135 3.72 16.66 -12.07
C GLY A 135 2.59 15.75 -11.58
N LEU A 136 2.86 14.60 -10.90
CA LEU A 136 1.86 13.68 -10.40
C LEU A 136 1.50 13.92 -8.92
N VAL A 137 2.41 14.50 -8.14
CA VAL A 137 2.16 14.81 -6.73
C VAL A 137 0.96 15.75 -6.59
N GLY A 138 0.05 15.42 -5.69
CA GLY A 138 -1.21 16.14 -5.47
C GLY A 138 -2.36 15.73 -6.40
N LYS A 139 -2.12 14.84 -7.38
CA LYS A 139 -3.15 14.36 -8.31
C LYS A 139 -3.67 12.97 -7.91
N LYS A 140 -4.88 12.63 -8.38
CA LYS A 140 -5.46 11.28 -8.30
C LYS A 140 -4.82 10.40 -9.35
N VAL A 141 -3.98 9.47 -8.93
CA VAL A 141 -3.13 8.66 -9.82
C VAL A 141 -3.96 7.85 -10.82
N GLY A 142 -5.05 7.21 -10.36
CA GLY A 142 -5.93 6.42 -11.23
C GLY A 142 -6.62 7.28 -12.29
N LYS A 143 -7.11 8.45 -11.89
CA LYS A 143 -7.75 9.39 -12.82
C LYS A 143 -6.77 9.91 -13.88
N GLU A 144 -5.52 10.17 -13.52
CA GLU A 144 -4.49 10.59 -14.49
C GLU A 144 -4.18 9.47 -15.49
N ILE A 145 -4.08 8.21 -15.03
CA ILE A 145 -3.90 7.06 -15.92
C ILE A 145 -5.10 6.92 -16.87
N GLU A 146 -6.33 6.94 -16.36
CA GLU A 146 -7.55 6.85 -17.17
C GLU A 146 -7.61 7.93 -18.23
N GLY A 147 -7.33 9.17 -17.84
CA GLY A 147 -7.31 10.32 -18.72
C GLY A 147 -6.24 10.21 -19.80
N TYR A 148 -5.05 9.74 -19.45
CA TYR A 148 -3.96 9.54 -20.39
C TYR A 148 -4.29 8.46 -21.44
N ILE A 149 -4.74 7.31 -21.02
CA ILE A 149 -5.12 6.20 -21.89
C ILE A 149 -6.26 6.62 -22.84
N PHE A 150 -7.27 7.33 -22.29
CA PHE A 150 -8.36 7.85 -23.15
C PHE A 150 -7.86 8.82 -24.19
N ARG A 151 -6.99 9.76 -23.84
CA ARG A 151 -6.44 10.71 -24.85
C ARG A 151 -5.63 10.01 -25.92
N LYS A 152 -4.80 9.03 -25.53
CA LYS A 152 -3.85 8.37 -26.43
C LYS A 152 -4.49 7.26 -27.27
N ARG A 153 -5.29 6.40 -26.66
CA ARG A 153 -5.85 5.20 -27.29
C ARG A 153 -7.33 5.32 -27.67
N LYS A 154 -8.02 6.42 -27.27
CA LYS A 154 -9.49 6.55 -27.35
C LYS A 154 -10.24 5.42 -26.63
N LYS A 155 -9.58 4.78 -25.67
CA LYS A 155 -10.08 3.64 -24.91
C LYS A 155 -10.42 4.08 -23.49
N LYS A 156 -11.61 3.71 -23.01
CA LYS A 156 -12.00 3.87 -21.61
C LYS A 156 -11.52 2.66 -20.83
N ILE A 157 -10.83 2.90 -19.74
CA ILE A 157 -10.45 1.88 -18.76
C ILE A 157 -10.90 2.31 -17.37
N SER A 158 -11.00 1.36 -16.44
CA SER A 158 -11.23 1.61 -15.02
C SER A 158 -9.97 1.27 -14.25
N VAL A 159 -9.45 2.22 -13.49
CA VAL A 159 -8.24 2.03 -12.68
C VAL A 159 -8.59 2.07 -11.21
N SER A 160 -8.22 1.04 -10.46
CA SER A 160 -8.32 1.00 -9.00
C SER A 160 -6.94 0.96 -8.38
N ILE A 161 -6.70 1.79 -7.38
CA ILE A 161 -5.38 1.94 -6.75
C ILE A 161 -5.49 1.80 -5.24
N ALA A 162 -4.56 1.04 -4.68
CA ALA A 162 -4.32 1.03 -3.24
C ALA A 162 -2.83 0.86 -2.93
N ASN A 163 -2.47 1.18 -1.69
CA ASN A 163 -1.11 0.93 -1.23
C ASN A 163 -0.85 -0.58 -1.05
N ASP A 164 0.42 -0.96 -0.94
CA ASP A 164 0.86 -2.36 -0.89
C ASP A 164 0.24 -3.17 0.27
N THR A 165 0.15 -2.60 1.47
CA THR A 165 -0.42 -3.28 2.64
C THR A 165 -1.94 -3.48 2.49
N ILE A 166 -2.65 -2.50 1.91
CA ILE A 166 -4.07 -2.63 1.59
C ILE A 166 -4.30 -3.68 0.51
N CYS A 167 -3.49 -3.68 -0.55
CA CYS A 167 -3.57 -4.71 -1.59
C CYS A 167 -3.33 -6.12 -1.03
N LEU A 168 -2.35 -6.25 -0.11
CA LEU A 168 -2.09 -7.51 0.58
C LEU A 168 -3.31 -7.97 1.40
N LEU A 169 -3.90 -7.06 2.20
CA LEU A 169 -5.10 -7.36 2.99
C LEU A 169 -6.26 -7.83 2.10
N LEU A 170 -6.54 -7.08 1.02
CA LEU A 170 -7.60 -7.41 0.07
C LEU A 170 -7.36 -8.76 -0.64
N SER A 171 -6.11 -9.11 -0.94
CA SER A 171 -5.79 -10.38 -1.56
C SER A 171 -6.19 -11.59 -0.71
N GLY A 172 -6.24 -11.43 0.62
CA GLY A 172 -6.67 -12.46 1.55
C GLY A 172 -8.15 -12.84 1.40
N LEU A 173 -9.00 -11.91 0.89
CA LEU A 173 -10.43 -12.16 0.65
C LEU A 173 -10.69 -13.27 -0.37
N THR A 174 -9.70 -13.65 -1.17
CA THR A 174 -9.80 -14.79 -2.08
C THR A 174 -9.87 -16.15 -1.36
N ARG A 175 -9.57 -16.19 -0.05
CA ARG A 175 -9.48 -17.43 0.73
C ARG A 175 -10.14 -17.36 2.09
N TYR A 176 -10.26 -16.17 2.68
CA TYR A 176 -10.68 -15.96 4.07
C TYR A 176 -11.76 -14.88 4.14
N ARG A 177 -12.52 -14.89 5.22
CA ARG A 177 -13.50 -13.82 5.51
C ARG A 177 -12.77 -12.58 6.00
N TRP A 178 -13.33 -11.41 5.75
CA TRP A 178 -12.76 -10.13 6.20
C TRP A 178 -12.47 -10.09 7.71
N SER A 179 -13.34 -10.72 8.52
CA SER A 179 -13.21 -10.78 9.99
C SER A 179 -12.05 -11.66 10.48
N GLU A 180 -11.45 -12.46 9.60
CA GLU A 180 -10.33 -13.36 9.91
C GLU A 180 -9.00 -12.83 9.38
N LEU A 181 -9.01 -11.64 8.75
CA LEU A 181 -7.86 -11.10 8.03
C LEU A 181 -7.20 -9.94 8.76
N ALA A 182 -5.90 -10.00 8.81
CA ALA A 182 -4.99 -8.88 9.00
C ALA A 182 -3.82 -9.04 8.03
N ALA A 183 -3.28 -7.94 7.57
CA ALA A 183 -2.10 -7.95 6.71
C ALA A 183 -0.92 -7.24 7.37
N GLY A 184 0.28 -7.76 7.13
CA GLY A 184 1.52 -7.16 7.61
C GLY A 184 2.63 -7.26 6.59
N ILE A 185 3.33 -6.17 6.37
CA ILE A 185 4.56 -6.10 5.61
C ILE A 185 5.68 -5.83 6.61
N VAL A 186 6.56 -6.79 6.77
CA VAL A 186 7.79 -6.68 7.55
C VAL A 186 8.94 -7.04 6.61
N GLY A 187 9.46 -6.03 5.95
CA GLY A 187 10.51 -6.14 4.93
C GLY A 187 11.50 -4.99 5.09
N THR A 188 11.79 -4.27 4.02
CA THR A 188 12.56 -3.02 4.07
C THR A 188 11.94 -2.01 5.03
N GLY A 189 10.60 -1.89 5.03
CA GLY A 189 9.80 -1.11 5.97
C GLY A 189 8.87 -2.00 6.80
N LEU A 190 8.02 -1.34 7.62
CA LEU A 190 7.00 -1.97 8.45
C LEU A 190 5.65 -1.31 8.23
N ASN A 191 4.64 -2.12 7.89
CA ASN A 191 3.26 -1.63 7.89
C ASN A 191 2.26 -2.75 8.18
N LEU A 192 1.11 -2.40 8.74
CA LEU A 192 0.03 -3.31 9.06
C LEU A 192 -1.31 -2.73 8.56
N ALA A 193 -2.24 -3.61 8.19
CA ALA A 193 -3.60 -3.24 7.83
C ALA A 193 -4.60 -4.26 8.38
N ILE A 194 -5.79 -3.78 8.73
CA ILE A 194 -6.89 -4.60 9.26
C ILE A 194 -8.22 -4.15 8.65
N PHE A 195 -9.22 -5.03 8.67
CA PHE A 195 -10.60 -4.65 8.45
C PHE A 195 -11.20 -4.06 9.74
N LEU A 196 -12.02 -3.02 9.60
CA LEU A 196 -12.86 -2.48 10.67
C LEU A 196 -14.25 -3.13 10.62
N ASP A 197 -14.76 -3.32 9.42
CA ASP A 197 -16.02 -3.99 9.10
C ASP A 197 -15.96 -4.52 7.67
N LYS A 198 -17.10 -4.94 7.12
CA LYS A 198 -17.19 -5.52 5.77
C LYS A 198 -16.79 -4.55 4.65
N GLU A 199 -16.99 -3.24 4.85
CA GLU A 199 -16.78 -2.20 3.85
C GLU A 199 -15.68 -1.21 4.23
N GLY A 200 -15.16 -1.31 5.46
CA GLY A 200 -14.13 -0.45 6.02
C GLY A 200 -12.86 -1.22 6.34
N LEU A 201 -11.74 -0.70 5.89
CA LEU A 201 -10.43 -1.20 6.26
C LEU A 201 -9.48 -0.04 6.55
N VAL A 202 -8.41 -0.31 7.27
CA VAL A 202 -7.49 0.72 7.69
C VAL A 202 -6.05 0.31 7.41
N ASN A 203 -5.31 1.22 6.79
CA ASN A 203 -3.86 1.23 6.77
C ASN A 203 -3.39 1.90 8.06
N LEU A 204 -2.74 1.15 8.92
CA LEU A 204 -2.34 1.64 10.24
C LEU A 204 -1.16 2.59 10.20
N GLU A 205 -0.31 2.53 9.15
CA GLU A 205 0.99 3.21 9.10
C GLU A 205 1.80 2.93 10.38
N SER A 206 1.86 1.63 10.73
CA SER A 206 2.37 1.12 12.00
C SER A 206 3.86 1.41 12.24
N ALA A 207 4.60 1.76 11.20
CA ALA A 207 5.95 2.32 11.32
C ALA A 207 6.02 3.47 12.34
N SER A 208 4.95 4.27 12.42
CA SER A 208 4.84 5.47 13.26
C SER A 208 4.53 5.20 14.74
N PHE A 209 4.22 3.96 15.13
CA PHE A 209 3.95 3.62 16.51
C PHE A 209 5.11 4.01 17.43
N ASP A 210 4.83 4.70 18.53
CA ASP A 210 5.85 5.28 19.44
C ASP A 210 5.66 4.92 20.93
N LYS A 211 4.67 4.09 21.27
CA LYS A 211 4.37 3.71 22.65
C LYS A 211 5.09 2.43 23.08
N PHE A 212 6.38 2.37 22.85
CA PHE A 212 7.27 1.28 23.24
C PHE A 212 8.64 1.85 23.73
N PRO A 213 9.38 1.13 24.57
CA PRO A 213 10.73 1.53 24.94
C PRO A 213 11.70 1.23 23.79
N GLN A 214 12.31 2.27 23.23
CA GLN A 214 13.37 2.08 22.23
C GLN A 214 14.60 1.41 22.86
N SER A 215 15.26 0.55 22.09
CA SER A 215 16.59 0.02 22.43
C SER A 215 17.66 1.13 22.47
N LYS A 216 18.83 0.83 23.03
CA LYS A 216 19.96 1.77 22.99
C LYS A 216 20.39 2.02 21.55
N GLU A 217 20.49 0.97 20.76
CA GLU A 217 20.85 0.98 19.34
C GLU A 217 19.78 1.73 18.54
N GLY A 218 18.49 1.48 18.79
CA GLY A 218 17.38 2.16 18.12
C GLY A 218 17.39 3.67 18.35
N LYS A 219 17.77 4.15 19.53
CA LYS A 219 17.93 5.58 19.79
C LYS A 219 19.07 6.19 18.97
N ILE A 220 20.20 5.49 18.87
CA ILE A 220 21.34 5.94 18.05
C ILE A 220 20.95 5.97 16.57
N ILE A 221 20.31 4.91 16.08
CA ILE A 221 19.82 4.83 14.70
C ILE A 221 18.84 5.96 14.40
N ASP A 222 17.92 6.25 15.33
CA ASP A 222 16.97 7.35 15.15
C ASP A 222 17.65 8.71 15.06
N GLN A 223 18.57 9.00 15.97
CA GLN A 223 19.33 10.25 15.99
C GLN A 223 20.16 10.45 14.70
N GLN A 224 20.71 9.40 14.14
CA GLN A 224 21.51 9.43 12.91
C GLN A 224 20.65 9.37 11.62
N SER A 225 19.34 9.21 11.74
CA SER A 225 18.46 9.09 10.58
C SER A 225 18.16 10.46 9.95
N VAL A 226 17.74 10.44 8.68
CA VAL A 226 17.33 11.65 7.93
C VAL A 226 16.13 12.36 8.59
N LYS A 227 15.30 11.64 9.34
CA LYS A 227 14.10 12.16 10.02
C LYS A 227 14.04 11.61 11.46
N PRO A 228 14.81 12.17 12.42
CA PRO A 228 14.71 11.78 13.81
C PRO A 228 13.30 11.98 14.37
N GLY A 229 12.87 11.07 15.26
CA GLY A 229 11.53 11.07 15.85
C GLY A 229 10.40 10.56 14.94
N ARG A 230 10.70 10.11 13.72
CA ARG A 230 9.72 9.54 12.80
C ARG A 230 9.95 8.04 12.59
N ALA A 231 8.86 7.31 12.35
CA ALA A 231 8.90 5.87 12.06
C ALA A 231 9.72 5.07 13.09
N LEU A 232 9.52 5.35 14.38
CA LEU A 232 10.32 4.79 15.45
C LEU A 232 10.23 3.27 15.52
N PHE A 233 9.01 2.72 15.35
CA PHE A 233 8.81 1.28 15.41
C PHE A 233 9.43 0.55 14.20
N GLU A 234 9.39 1.17 13.03
CA GLU A 234 10.07 0.66 11.84
C GLU A 234 11.59 0.61 12.06
N LYS A 235 12.18 1.63 12.66
CA LYS A 235 13.62 1.68 12.95
C LYS A 235 14.08 0.59 13.91
N GLU A 236 13.20 0.08 14.77
CA GLU A 236 13.49 -1.04 15.67
C GLU A 236 13.32 -2.42 15.00
N THR A 237 12.49 -2.53 13.95
CA THR A 237 12.01 -3.85 13.54
C THR A 237 12.19 -4.16 12.06
N ALA A 238 12.33 -3.15 11.21
CA ALA A 238 12.35 -3.37 9.76
C ALA A 238 13.75 -3.66 9.23
N GLY A 239 13.80 -4.43 8.14
CA GLY A 239 15.04 -4.92 7.52
C GLY A 239 16.01 -3.83 7.12
N ALA A 240 15.52 -2.63 6.73
CA ALA A 240 16.38 -1.49 6.40
C ALA A 240 17.28 -1.02 7.57
N TYR A 241 16.94 -1.41 8.79
CA TYR A 241 17.63 -0.95 10.01
C TYR A 241 18.29 -2.09 10.80
N LEU A 242 17.88 -3.35 10.61
CA LEU A 242 18.39 -4.48 11.39
C LEU A 242 19.92 -4.61 11.31
N TYR A 243 20.52 -4.43 10.13
CA TYR A 243 21.96 -4.48 10.01
C TYR A 243 22.68 -3.41 10.85
N LYS A 244 22.08 -2.24 11.06
CA LYS A 244 22.61 -1.18 11.91
C LYS A 244 22.58 -1.58 13.39
N HIS A 245 21.51 -2.25 13.84
CA HIS A 245 21.43 -2.79 15.20
C HIS A 245 22.53 -3.80 15.50
N PHE A 246 22.94 -4.60 14.50
CA PHE A 246 24.05 -5.56 14.66
C PHE A 246 25.43 -4.91 14.58
N SER A 247 25.53 -3.69 14.05
CA SER A 247 26.80 -2.98 13.89
C SER A 247 27.13 -2.04 15.04
N LEU A 248 26.19 -1.79 15.94
CA LEU A 248 26.33 -0.95 17.16
C LEU A 248 26.52 -1.80 18.40
#